data_3d0a1f0836ee9be341f7eee761b54ae7
#
_entry.id   3d0a1f0836ee9be341f7eee761b54ae7
#
_cell.length_a   1.000
_cell.length_b   1.000
_cell.length_c   1.000
_cell.angle_alpha   90.00
_cell.angle_beta   90.00
_cell.angle_gamma   90.00
#
_symmetry.space_group_name_H-M   'P 1'
#
loop_
_entity.id
_entity.type
_entity.pdbx_description
1 polymer ?
#
loop_
_entity_poly.entity_id
_entity_poly.type
_entity_poly.pdbx_seq_one_letter_code
_entity_poly.pdbx_strand_id
1 'polypeptide(L)'
;MKEFMLLIRNEGDGKADLSPEQQQAFLKACQDYIEDLLKNGNLKSAQPLVREGKIIPGSAGNFTEGPFNERREIIVGYYHVMAKDLDEAIAIAKRNPEFAFTKGAKIEVRPIKMIEQSTNFTYPTK
;
A
#
# COMPACT_ATOMS: atom_id res chain seq x y z
N MET A 1 11.79 15.91 4.39
CA MET A 1 10.69 14.99 4.73
C MET A 1 11.18 13.56 4.82
N LYS A 2 10.51 12.75 5.62
CA LYS A 2 10.81 11.33 5.75
C LYS A 2 9.92 10.53 4.82
N GLU A 3 10.33 9.30 4.52
CA GLU A 3 9.59 8.44 3.59
C GLU A 3 8.91 7.30 4.33
N PHE A 4 7.68 6.98 3.90
CA PHE A 4 6.86 5.96 4.51
C PHE A 4 6.21 5.11 3.44
N MET A 5 5.96 3.84 3.76
CA MET A 5 5.20 2.95 2.91
C MET A 5 3.83 2.72 3.53
N LEU A 6 2.79 2.96 2.75
CA LEU A 6 1.43 2.61 3.11
C LEU A 6 1.07 1.34 2.36
N LEU A 7 0.85 0.25 3.11
CA LEU A 7 0.48 -1.03 2.52
C LEU A 7 -1.02 -1.22 2.69
N ILE A 8 -1.72 -1.33 1.57
CA ILE A 8 -3.19 -1.52 1.57
C ILE A 8 -3.45 -3.02 1.74
N ARG A 9 -4.13 -3.38 2.82
CA ARG A 9 -4.40 -4.77 3.20
C ARG A 9 -5.91 -4.99 3.27
N ASN A 10 -6.43 -5.85 2.41
CA ASN A 10 -7.87 -6.13 2.34
C ASN A 10 -8.14 -7.60 2.63
N GLU A 11 -9.30 -7.88 3.22
CA GLU A 11 -9.78 -9.24 3.40
C GLU A 11 -10.51 -9.69 2.13
N GLY A 12 -10.03 -10.76 1.51
CA GLY A 12 -10.64 -11.32 0.32
C GLY A 12 -10.86 -10.27 -0.77
N ASP A 13 -12.04 -10.28 -1.36
CA ASP A 13 -12.43 -9.26 -2.34
C ASP A 13 -13.43 -8.30 -1.71
N GLY A 14 -12.89 -7.34 -0.95
CA GLY A 14 -13.71 -6.36 -0.22
C GLY A 14 -14.50 -5.41 -1.10
N LYS A 15 -14.29 -5.45 -2.41
CA LYS A 15 -15.00 -4.61 -3.38
C LYS A 15 -15.95 -5.43 -4.27
N ALA A 16 -16.12 -6.73 -3.99
CA ALA A 16 -16.95 -7.60 -4.83
C ALA A 16 -18.42 -7.13 -4.90
N ASP A 17 -18.91 -6.52 -3.84
CA ASP A 17 -20.32 -6.09 -3.74
C ASP A 17 -20.56 -4.68 -4.28
N LEU A 18 -19.54 -4.00 -4.79
CA LEU A 18 -19.73 -2.65 -5.34
C LEU A 18 -20.42 -2.70 -6.69
N SER A 19 -21.42 -1.84 -6.86
CA SER A 19 -22.05 -1.63 -8.16
C SER A 19 -21.07 -0.99 -9.14
N PRO A 20 -21.33 -1.04 -10.46
CA PRO A 20 -20.45 -0.35 -11.43
C PRO A 20 -20.29 1.13 -11.12
N GLU A 21 -21.35 1.82 -10.68
CA GLU A 21 -21.27 3.23 -10.30
C GLU A 21 -20.38 3.44 -9.08
N GLN A 22 -20.48 2.54 -8.09
CA GLN A 22 -19.64 2.60 -6.90
C GLN A 22 -18.17 2.35 -7.23
N GLN A 23 -17.89 1.43 -8.15
CA GLN A 23 -16.53 1.17 -8.61
C GLN A 23 -15.94 2.40 -9.30
N GLN A 24 -16.72 3.08 -10.14
CA GLN A 24 -16.29 4.31 -10.78
C GLN A 24 -16.08 5.42 -9.77
N ALA A 25 -16.95 5.54 -8.77
CA ALA A 25 -16.79 6.52 -7.70
C ALA A 25 -15.52 6.26 -6.90
N PHE A 26 -15.20 4.99 -6.63
CA PHE A 26 -13.95 4.61 -5.95
C PHE A 26 -12.73 5.02 -6.77
N LEU A 27 -12.72 4.72 -8.07
CA LEU A 27 -11.59 5.07 -8.94
C LEU A 27 -11.41 6.59 -9.00
N LYS A 28 -12.51 7.33 -9.10
CA LYS A 28 -12.46 8.80 -9.10
C LYS A 28 -11.90 9.33 -7.78
N ALA A 29 -12.35 8.77 -6.66
CA ALA A 29 -11.86 9.16 -5.34
C ALA A 29 -10.36 8.88 -5.21
N CYS A 30 -9.88 7.76 -5.75
CA CYS A 30 -8.46 7.41 -5.74
C CYS A 30 -7.65 8.39 -6.58
N GLN A 31 -8.16 8.76 -7.76
CA GLN A 31 -7.49 9.74 -8.61
C GLN A 31 -7.37 11.08 -7.90
N ASP A 32 -8.45 11.54 -7.27
CA ASP A 32 -8.46 12.81 -6.55
C ASP A 32 -7.49 12.78 -5.36
N TYR A 33 -7.46 11.68 -4.64
CA TYR A 33 -6.55 11.48 -3.51
C TYR A 33 -5.08 11.54 -3.97
N ILE A 34 -4.75 10.84 -5.06
CA ILE A 34 -3.41 10.82 -5.63
C ILE A 34 -3.01 12.22 -6.11
N GLU A 35 -3.90 12.89 -6.83
CA GLU A 35 -3.63 14.26 -7.32
C GLU A 35 -3.36 15.23 -6.17
N ASP A 36 -4.15 15.12 -5.11
CA ASP A 36 -3.97 15.97 -3.93
C ASP A 36 -2.61 15.72 -3.27
N LEU A 37 -2.23 14.47 -3.11
CA LEU A 37 -0.93 14.12 -2.54
C LEU A 37 0.23 14.59 -3.41
N LEU A 38 0.10 14.47 -4.73
CA LEU A 38 1.11 14.97 -5.67
C LEU A 38 1.25 16.48 -5.57
N LYS A 39 0.13 17.18 -5.54
CA LYS A 39 0.10 18.64 -5.44
C LYS A 39 0.77 19.13 -4.17
N ASN A 40 0.62 18.42 -3.07
CA ASN A 40 1.19 18.80 -1.78
C ASN A 40 2.61 18.27 -1.56
N GLY A 41 3.19 17.56 -2.54
CA GLY A 41 4.53 17.01 -2.43
C GLY A 41 4.62 15.80 -1.50
N ASN A 42 3.51 15.13 -1.24
CA ASN A 42 3.47 14.01 -0.30
C ASN A 42 3.56 12.63 -0.96
N LEU A 43 3.59 12.55 -2.29
CA LEU A 43 3.55 11.25 -2.96
C LEU A 43 4.75 11.07 -3.88
N LYS A 44 5.45 9.94 -3.72
CA LYS A 44 6.51 9.52 -4.61
C LYS A 44 6.01 8.53 -5.65
N SER A 45 5.22 7.54 -5.23
CA SER A 45 4.60 6.58 -6.13
C SER A 45 3.42 5.91 -5.45
N ALA A 46 2.52 5.37 -6.27
CA ALA A 46 1.37 4.60 -5.79
C ALA A 46 0.99 3.61 -6.88
N GLN A 47 0.81 2.34 -6.50
CA GLN A 47 0.45 1.31 -7.45
C GLN A 47 -0.51 0.30 -6.81
N PRO A 48 -1.60 -0.04 -7.46
CA PRO A 48 -2.33 -1.26 -7.12
C PRO A 48 -1.52 -2.47 -7.59
N LEU A 49 -1.76 -3.62 -6.97
CA LEU A 49 -1.10 -4.86 -7.35
C LEU A 49 -2.12 -5.77 -8.04
N VAL A 50 -1.73 -6.37 -9.17
CA VAL A 50 -2.58 -7.35 -9.83
C VAL A 50 -2.67 -8.61 -8.98
N ARG A 51 -3.77 -9.35 -9.13
CA ARG A 51 -4.02 -10.56 -8.33
C ARG A 51 -3.37 -11.79 -8.95
N GLU A 52 -2.08 -11.66 -9.20
CA GLU A 52 -1.23 -12.68 -9.80
C GLU A 52 0.06 -12.73 -8.99
N GLY A 53 0.50 -13.91 -8.63
CA GLY A 53 1.73 -14.04 -7.87
C GLY A 53 1.70 -15.24 -6.95
N LYS A 54 2.76 -15.38 -6.16
CA LYS A 54 2.91 -16.51 -5.25
C LYS A 54 3.64 -16.07 -4.00
N ILE A 55 3.45 -16.84 -2.94
CA ILE A 55 4.25 -16.72 -1.72
C ILE A 55 5.22 -17.87 -1.70
N ILE A 56 6.49 -17.59 -1.44
CA ILE A 56 7.54 -18.59 -1.44
C ILE A 56 8.08 -18.72 -0.01
N PRO A 57 7.58 -19.69 0.77
CA PRO A 57 8.18 -20.02 2.04
C PRO A 57 9.38 -20.95 1.83
N GLY A 58 10.24 -21.00 2.81
CA GLY A 58 11.37 -21.93 2.80
C GLY A 58 12.67 -21.28 3.22
N SER A 59 13.75 -22.03 3.00
CA SER A 59 15.11 -21.57 3.24
C SER A 59 15.97 -21.90 2.00
N ALA A 60 17.20 -21.38 1.97
CA ALA A 60 18.06 -21.51 0.80
C ALA A 60 18.14 -22.97 0.33
N GLY A 61 17.77 -23.21 -0.94
CA GLY A 61 17.78 -24.55 -1.54
C GLY A 61 16.60 -25.43 -1.21
N ASN A 62 15.62 -24.92 -0.45
CA ASN A 62 14.50 -25.72 0.04
C ASN A 62 13.22 -24.86 0.06
N PHE A 63 12.67 -24.59 -1.15
CA PHE A 63 11.53 -23.71 -1.33
C PHE A 63 10.26 -24.46 -1.69
N THR A 64 9.13 -23.90 -1.24
CA THR A 64 7.81 -24.27 -1.75
C THR A 64 7.16 -23.01 -2.29
N GLU A 65 6.18 -23.18 -3.17
CA GLU A 65 5.42 -22.06 -3.72
C GLU A 65 3.95 -22.27 -3.45
N GLY A 66 3.29 -21.21 -3.01
CA GLY A 66 1.86 -21.26 -2.74
C GLY A 66 1.17 -20.01 -3.23
N PRO A 67 -0.12 -20.10 -3.58
CA PRO A 67 -0.89 -18.93 -4.00
C PRO A 67 -1.07 -17.97 -2.82
N PHE A 68 -0.87 -16.68 -3.08
CA PHE A 68 -1.09 -15.65 -2.06
C PHE A 68 -2.57 -15.37 -1.83
N ASN A 69 -3.40 -15.58 -2.85
CA ASN A 69 -4.81 -15.22 -2.83
C ASN A 69 -5.69 -16.15 -2.01
N GLU A 70 -5.13 -17.24 -1.47
CA GLU A 70 -5.83 -18.10 -0.53
C GLU A 70 -5.80 -17.52 0.89
N ARG A 71 -4.99 -16.53 1.13
CA ARG A 71 -4.93 -15.90 2.45
C ARG A 71 -6.16 -15.06 2.68
N ARG A 72 -6.59 -15.03 3.94
CA ARG A 72 -7.73 -14.21 4.36
C ARG A 72 -7.48 -12.73 4.10
N GLU A 73 -6.23 -12.29 4.26
CA GLU A 73 -5.83 -10.90 4.11
C GLU A 73 -4.66 -10.82 3.14
N ILE A 74 -4.79 -9.96 2.12
CA ILE A 74 -3.75 -9.79 1.10
C ILE A 74 -3.40 -8.32 0.94
N ILE A 75 -2.19 -8.06 0.47
CA ILE A 75 -1.75 -6.71 0.11
C ILE A 75 -2.23 -6.46 -1.32
N VAL A 76 -3.05 -5.42 -1.51
CA VAL A 76 -3.65 -5.11 -2.81
C VAL A 76 -3.05 -3.88 -3.48
N GLY A 77 -2.16 -3.17 -2.78
CA GLY A 77 -1.51 -1.99 -3.35
C GLY A 77 -0.63 -1.31 -2.33
N TYR A 78 0.05 -0.26 -2.78
CA TYR A 78 0.90 0.52 -1.90
C TYR A 78 0.93 1.99 -2.32
N TYR A 79 1.26 2.85 -1.36
CA TYR A 79 1.57 4.25 -1.57
C TYR A 79 2.92 4.52 -0.91
N HIS A 80 3.86 5.07 -1.67
CA HIS A 80 5.13 5.54 -1.15
C HIS A 80 4.99 7.04 -0.91
N VAL A 81 4.83 7.43 0.35
CA VAL A 81 4.54 8.82 0.71
C VAL A 81 5.72 9.48 1.40
N MET A 82 5.73 10.81 1.34
CA MET A 82 6.70 11.64 2.03
C MET A 82 5.96 12.53 3.00
N ALA A 83 6.38 12.52 4.25
CA ALA A 83 5.74 13.26 5.32
C ALA A 83 6.80 13.73 6.31
N LYS A 84 6.45 14.74 7.12
CA LYS A 84 7.41 15.25 8.09
C LYS A 84 7.67 14.26 9.22
N ASP A 85 6.66 13.45 9.58
CA ASP A 85 6.75 12.48 10.67
C ASP A 85 5.68 11.39 10.50
N LEU A 86 5.72 10.40 11.37
CA LEU A 86 4.78 9.28 11.33
C LEU A 86 3.33 9.76 11.51
N ASP A 87 3.08 10.74 12.36
CA ASP A 87 1.73 11.24 12.60
C ASP A 87 1.13 11.83 11.32
N GLU A 88 1.92 12.57 10.54
CA GLU A 88 1.46 13.09 9.26
C GLU A 88 1.21 11.95 8.26
N ALA A 89 2.07 10.93 8.22
CA ALA A 89 1.86 9.77 7.35
C ALA A 89 0.58 9.03 7.72
N ILE A 90 0.28 8.89 9.00
CA ILE A 90 -0.96 8.29 9.48
C ILE A 90 -2.16 9.13 9.06
N ALA A 91 -2.07 10.45 9.17
CA ALA A 91 -3.15 11.34 8.74
C ALA A 91 -3.42 11.19 7.23
N ILE A 92 -2.36 11.07 6.43
CA ILE A 92 -2.49 10.80 4.99
C ILE A 92 -3.20 9.46 4.77
N ALA A 93 -2.80 8.41 5.48
CA ALA A 93 -3.40 7.09 5.34
C ALA A 93 -4.89 7.11 5.67
N LYS A 94 -5.29 7.84 6.71
CA LYS A 94 -6.70 7.92 7.15
C LYS A 94 -7.62 8.54 6.10
N ARG A 95 -7.10 9.32 5.18
CA ARG A 95 -7.87 9.93 4.10
C ARG A 95 -8.01 9.05 2.87
N ASN A 96 -7.41 7.86 2.89
CA ASN A 96 -7.44 6.97 1.73
C ASN A 96 -8.86 6.49 1.44
N PRO A 97 -9.32 6.57 0.17
CA PRO A 97 -10.66 6.14 -0.22
C PRO A 97 -10.97 4.67 0.07
N GLU A 98 -9.97 3.82 0.26
CA GLU A 98 -10.19 2.41 0.61
C GLU A 98 -11.11 2.27 1.83
N PHE A 99 -10.97 3.14 2.82
CA PHE A 99 -11.77 3.05 4.03
C PHE A 99 -13.26 3.32 3.79
N ALA A 100 -13.58 4.10 2.75
CA ALA A 100 -14.97 4.41 2.44
C ALA A 100 -15.64 3.36 1.55
N PHE A 101 -14.87 2.63 0.77
CA PHE A 101 -15.41 1.73 -0.25
C PHE A 101 -15.15 0.25 0.00
N THR A 102 -14.15 -0.09 0.79
CA THR A 102 -13.74 -1.48 0.99
C THR A 102 -14.05 -1.93 2.41
N LYS A 103 -14.86 -2.97 2.51
CA LYS A 103 -15.18 -3.58 3.80
C LYS A 103 -13.95 -4.27 4.34
N GLY A 104 -13.61 -3.98 5.61
CA GLY A 104 -12.46 -4.60 6.27
C GLY A 104 -11.11 -4.08 5.81
N ALA A 105 -11.06 -2.90 5.18
CA ALA A 105 -9.82 -2.32 4.72
C ALA A 105 -8.90 -1.96 5.88
N LYS A 106 -7.62 -2.23 5.70
CA LYS A 106 -6.56 -1.82 6.63
C LYS A 106 -5.43 -1.21 5.84
N ILE A 107 -4.76 -0.24 6.45
CA ILE A 107 -3.55 0.33 5.87
C ILE A 107 -2.45 0.26 6.90
N GLU A 108 -1.39 -0.43 6.57
CA GLU A 108 -0.21 -0.53 7.42
C GLU A 108 0.73 0.60 7.04
N VAL A 109 1.08 1.46 8.02
CA VAL A 109 1.94 2.62 7.81
C VAL A 109 3.30 2.32 8.40
N ARG A 110 4.35 2.31 7.57
CA ARG A 110 5.69 1.95 8.01
C ARG A 110 6.73 2.94 7.54
N PRO A 111 7.58 3.45 8.46
CA PRO A 111 8.75 4.22 8.01
C PRO A 111 9.66 3.36 7.15
N ILE A 112 10.19 3.96 6.09
CA ILE A 112 11.15 3.28 5.22
C ILE A 112 12.54 3.50 5.77
N LYS A 113 13.30 2.41 5.91
CA LYS A 113 14.69 2.49 6.33
C LYS A 113 15.55 2.91 5.14
N MET A 114 16.20 4.04 5.26
CA MET A 114 17.00 4.62 4.16
C MET A 114 18.46 4.24 4.23
N ILE A 115 18.98 4.02 5.44
CA ILE A 115 20.38 3.72 5.66
C ILE A 115 20.51 2.56 6.63
N GLU A 116 21.48 1.67 6.37
CA GLU A 116 21.85 0.62 7.31
C GLU A 116 22.97 1.17 8.20
N GLN A 117 22.64 1.47 9.45
CA GLN A 117 23.56 2.15 10.36
C GLN A 117 24.81 1.34 10.67
N SER A 118 24.70 0.00 10.71
CA SER A 118 25.83 -0.86 11.02
C SER A 118 26.94 -0.84 9.97
N THR A 119 26.59 -0.54 8.72
CA THR A 119 27.53 -0.56 7.60
C THR A 119 27.59 0.75 6.83
N ASN A 120 26.74 1.73 7.17
CA ASN A 120 26.54 2.98 6.43
C ASN A 120 26.09 2.78 4.98
N PHE A 121 25.56 1.60 4.67
CA PHE A 121 25.02 1.36 3.34
C PHE A 121 23.74 2.19 3.14
N THR A 122 23.68 2.93 2.05
CA THR A 122 22.50 3.71 1.68
C THR A 122 21.65 2.91 0.70
N TYR A 123 20.41 2.61 1.07
CA TYR A 123 19.52 1.88 0.19
C TYR A 123 19.09 2.74 -0.99
N PRO A 124 18.89 2.14 -2.17
CA PRO A 124 18.43 2.90 -3.34
C PRO A 124 17.05 3.51 -3.10
N THR A 125 16.86 4.75 -3.58
CA THR A 125 15.60 5.49 -3.39
C THR A 125 14.87 5.76 -4.70
N LYS A 126 15.35 5.19 -5.79
CA LYS A 126 14.73 5.36 -7.12
C LYS A 126 14.10 4.09 -7.63
#